data_8bf301faf9708975a3f2f3f544503447
#
_entry.id   8bf301faf9708975a3f2f3f544503447
#
_cell.length_a   1.000
_cell.length_b   1.000
_cell.length_c   1.000
_cell.angle_alpha   90.00
_cell.angle_beta   90.00
_cell.angle_gamma   90.00
#
_symmetry.space_group_name_H-M   'P 1'
#
loop_
_entity.id
_entity.type
_entity.pdbx_description
1 polymer ?
#
loop_
_entity_poly.entity_id
_entity_poly.type
_entity_poly.pdbx_seq_one_letter_code
_entity_poly.pdbx_strand_id
1 'polypeptide(L)'
;VQLNTISDQVFFAANEAGKKLDKLFPNHPNIGVNLYAYSNHADVPDFKLHPRVFVQLIPYQFQNIAFGPSFIKRWSEKVNRFGLYDYFKYPDSHHDMPGGYTLDQLMTRAMHAGNAGSEGTTYESSYSKFATAVPLWVLIRYMADGDTQWNNQYNKLINELYGTAAPFIEKLFQLFYRQTNFTSTDFKIAYEHVENARKATASALVSKRLDELKLYLSYAELYAASQNIQTGALEERLLPVFKMA
;
A
#
# COMPACT_ATOMS: atom_id res chain seq x y z
N VAL A 1 33.34 -12.00 12.16
CA VAL A 1 32.44 -11.91 11.00
C VAL A 1 33.11 -11.02 9.97
N GLN A 2 33.23 -11.48 8.74
CA GLN A 2 33.69 -10.66 7.62
C GLN A 2 32.49 -9.85 7.13
N LEU A 3 32.62 -8.53 7.03
CA LEU A 3 31.54 -7.62 6.62
C LEU A 3 31.76 -7.23 5.16
N ASN A 4 31.24 -8.05 4.26
CA ASN A 4 31.51 -7.94 2.81
C ASN A 4 30.56 -6.96 2.11
N THR A 5 29.36 -6.74 2.67
CA THR A 5 28.32 -5.93 2.07
C THR A 5 27.86 -4.80 3.00
N ILE A 6 27.15 -3.82 2.46
CA ILE A 6 26.52 -2.78 3.28
C ILE A 6 25.48 -3.40 4.23
N SER A 7 24.75 -4.43 3.77
CA SER A 7 23.83 -5.19 4.63
C SER A 7 24.56 -5.80 5.82
N ASP A 8 25.70 -6.47 5.59
CA ASP A 8 26.50 -7.04 6.69
C ASP A 8 26.88 -5.98 7.70
N GLN A 9 27.35 -4.81 7.26
CA GLN A 9 27.78 -3.73 8.14
C GLN A 9 26.61 -3.18 8.98
N VAL A 10 25.48 -2.88 8.33
CA VAL A 10 24.29 -2.32 9.00
C VAL A 10 23.71 -3.31 10.00
N PHE A 11 23.53 -4.56 9.60
CA PHE A 11 22.91 -5.55 10.47
C PHE A 11 23.88 -6.12 11.51
N PHE A 12 25.18 -6.05 11.31
CA PHE A 12 26.16 -6.31 12.35
C PHE A 12 26.05 -5.28 13.49
N ALA A 13 25.96 -4.00 13.17
CA ALA A 13 25.76 -2.95 14.18
C ALA A 13 24.48 -3.17 14.98
N ALA A 14 23.38 -3.59 14.31
CA ALA A 14 22.13 -3.96 14.98
C ALA A 14 22.30 -5.17 15.93
N ASN A 15 23.06 -6.19 15.53
CA ASN A 15 23.36 -7.33 16.38
C ASN A 15 24.13 -6.93 17.64
N GLU A 16 25.13 -6.07 17.51
CA GLU A 16 25.88 -5.57 18.66
C GLU A 16 25.00 -4.73 19.60
N ALA A 17 24.10 -3.94 19.04
CA ALA A 17 23.08 -3.22 19.84
C ALA A 17 22.14 -4.20 20.57
N GLY A 18 21.66 -5.26 19.91
CA GLY A 18 20.85 -6.30 20.52
C GLY A 18 21.54 -7.00 21.69
N LYS A 19 22.84 -7.35 21.52
CA LYS A 19 23.66 -7.93 22.61
C LYS A 19 23.84 -6.99 23.79
N LYS A 20 23.95 -5.67 23.55
CA LYS A 20 23.97 -4.67 24.62
C LYS A 20 22.64 -4.57 25.35
N LEU A 21 21.54 -4.65 24.62
CA LEU A 21 20.20 -4.65 25.22
C LEU A 21 19.96 -5.85 26.12
N ASP A 22 20.49 -7.04 25.80
CA ASP A 22 20.44 -8.21 26.71
C ASP A 22 21.11 -7.95 28.05
N LYS A 23 22.26 -7.25 28.01
CA LYS A 23 23.00 -6.92 29.22
C LYS A 23 22.33 -5.81 30.05
N LEU A 24 21.79 -4.81 29.38
CA LEU A 24 21.19 -3.64 30.04
C LEU A 24 19.76 -3.90 30.51
N PHE A 25 19.02 -4.73 29.81
CA PHE A 25 17.60 -4.98 30.04
C PHE A 25 17.27 -6.50 29.98
N PRO A 26 17.90 -7.32 30.84
CA PRO A 26 17.76 -8.78 30.78
C PRO A 26 16.31 -9.24 31.04
N ASN A 27 15.55 -8.50 31.84
CA ASN A 27 14.16 -8.82 32.20
C ASN A 27 13.12 -8.20 31.25
N HIS A 28 13.55 -7.55 30.18
CA HIS A 28 12.68 -6.88 29.21
C HIS A 28 12.97 -7.38 27.77
N PRO A 29 12.59 -8.60 27.43
CA PRO A 29 12.91 -9.20 26.12
C PRO A 29 12.25 -8.47 24.93
N ASN A 30 11.18 -7.69 25.19
CA ASN A 30 10.45 -6.93 24.15
C ASN A 30 11.15 -5.62 23.76
N ILE A 31 12.17 -5.17 24.48
CA ILE A 31 13.00 -4.03 24.05
C ILE A 31 13.94 -4.53 22.97
N GLY A 32 13.86 -3.95 21.78
CA GLY A 32 14.63 -4.39 20.63
C GLY A 32 15.09 -3.25 19.73
N VAL A 33 15.79 -3.62 18.68
CA VAL A 33 16.25 -2.74 17.60
C VAL A 33 15.36 -3.00 16.39
N ASN A 34 14.75 -1.96 15.85
CA ASN A 34 14.00 -2.03 14.60
C ASN A 34 14.81 -1.43 13.47
N LEU A 35 14.88 -2.13 12.35
CA LEU A 35 15.57 -1.70 11.13
C LEU A 35 14.72 -1.99 9.90
N TYR A 36 14.96 -1.21 8.85
CA TYR A 36 14.43 -1.49 7.52
C TYR A 36 15.45 -2.30 6.70
N ALA A 37 14.99 -3.31 5.98
CA ALA A 37 15.72 -3.87 4.85
C ALA A 37 15.36 -3.05 3.61
N TYR A 38 16.20 -2.07 3.27
CA TYR A 38 15.86 -1.01 2.33
C TYR A 38 17.08 -0.54 1.54
N SER A 39 16.88 -0.17 0.27
CA SER A 39 17.92 0.39 -0.58
C SER A 39 19.20 -0.47 -0.61
N ASN A 40 20.36 0.10 -0.34
CA ASN A 40 21.66 -0.57 -0.42
C ASN A 40 21.87 -1.66 0.65
N HIS A 41 21.02 -1.75 1.67
CA HIS A 41 21.03 -2.80 2.69
C HIS A 41 19.72 -3.61 2.70
N ALA A 42 19.09 -3.72 1.52
CA ALA A 42 17.87 -4.49 1.37
C ALA A 42 18.13 -6.01 1.37
N ASP A 43 19.30 -6.47 0.93
CA ASP A 43 19.59 -7.90 0.86
C ASP A 43 19.93 -8.48 2.24
N VAL A 44 19.78 -9.79 2.36
CA VAL A 44 20.05 -10.51 3.61
C VAL A 44 21.53 -10.47 3.96
N PRO A 45 21.90 -10.31 5.25
CA PRO A 45 23.28 -10.45 5.70
C PRO A 45 23.72 -11.92 5.70
N ASP A 46 25.03 -12.16 5.66
CA ASP A 46 25.61 -13.51 5.65
C ASP A 46 25.42 -14.28 6.97
N PHE A 47 25.01 -13.62 8.04
CA PHE A 47 24.85 -14.18 9.39
C PHE A 47 23.42 -14.09 9.90
N LYS A 48 23.09 -14.82 10.96
CA LYS A 48 21.81 -14.69 11.68
C LYS A 48 21.77 -13.44 12.52
N LEU A 49 20.60 -12.82 12.54
CA LEU A 49 20.35 -11.66 13.39
C LEU A 49 20.04 -12.05 14.84
N HIS A 50 20.40 -11.15 15.72
CA HIS A 50 20.11 -11.27 17.14
C HIS A 50 18.58 -11.29 17.39
N PRO A 51 18.05 -12.08 18.36
CA PRO A 51 16.60 -12.16 18.61
C PRO A 51 15.92 -10.83 18.91
N ARG A 52 16.66 -9.83 19.41
CA ARG A 52 16.15 -8.48 19.66
C ARG A 52 16.12 -7.59 18.43
N VAL A 53 16.55 -8.07 17.28
CA VAL A 53 16.50 -7.32 16.03
C VAL A 53 15.22 -7.67 15.28
N PHE A 54 14.38 -6.69 15.05
CA PHE A 54 13.20 -6.76 14.20
C PHE A 54 13.50 -6.08 12.87
N VAL A 55 13.17 -6.72 11.76
CA VAL A 55 13.41 -6.17 10.43
C VAL A 55 12.12 -5.96 9.67
N GLN A 56 11.88 -4.74 9.18
CA GLN A 56 10.81 -4.48 8.24
C GLN A 56 11.35 -4.56 6.81
N LEU A 57 10.81 -5.50 6.05
CA LEU A 57 11.17 -5.70 4.66
C LEU A 57 10.40 -4.71 3.79
N ILE A 58 11.11 -3.93 2.97
CA ILE A 58 10.50 -2.94 2.08
C ILE A 58 10.61 -3.44 0.64
N PRO A 59 9.52 -3.92 0.00
CA PRO A 59 9.56 -4.58 -1.31
C PRO A 59 9.94 -3.65 -2.45
N TYR A 60 9.86 -2.36 -2.23
CA TYR A 60 9.90 -1.36 -3.28
C TYR A 60 11.30 -1.08 -3.85
N GLN A 61 12.35 -1.16 -3.03
CA GLN A 61 13.68 -0.65 -3.44
C GLN A 61 14.72 -1.73 -3.71
N PHE A 62 14.27 -2.90 -4.09
CA PHE A 62 15.17 -3.98 -4.50
C PHE A 62 15.54 -3.84 -5.96
N GLN A 63 16.36 -2.87 -6.32
CA GLN A 63 16.66 -2.51 -7.71
C GLN A 63 17.14 -3.68 -8.58
N ASN A 64 17.58 -4.78 -8.00
CA ASN A 64 18.03 -5.98 -8.71
C ASN A 64 17.53 -7.28 -8.04
N ILE A 65 16.63 -7.20 -7.08
CA ILE A 65 16.14 -8.35 -6.32
C ILE A 65 14.62 -8.38 -6.45
N ALA A 66 14.10 -9.40 -7.12
CA ALA A 66 12.66 -9.59 -7.21
C ALA A 66 12.08 -9.83 -5.80
N PHE A 67 11.21 -8.94 -5.34
CA PHE A 67 10.44 -9.18 -4.13
C PHE A 67 9.43 -10.30 -4.40
N GLY A 68 9.65 -11.41 -3.76
CA GLY A 68 8.83 -12.60 -3.92
C GLY A 68 9.08 -13.61 -2.82
N PRO A 69 8.46 -14.80 -2.91
CA PRO A 69 8.56 -15.83 -1.89
C PRO A 69 10.00 -16.20 -1.53
N SER A 70 10.88 -16.28 -2.51
CA SER A 70 12.29 -16.63 -2.30
C SER A 70 13.07 -15.59 -1.50
N PHE A 71 12.78 -14.29 -1.72
CA PHE A 71 13.39 -13.21 -0.98
C PHE A 71 12.91 -13.20 0.47
N ILE A 72 11.61 -13.29 0.69
CA ILE A 72 11.01 -13.34 2.03
C ILE A 72 11.54 -14.56 2.78
N LYS A 73 11.62 -15.71 2.11
CA LYS A 73 12.19 -16.94 2.70
C LYS A 73 13.64 -16.74 3.15
N ARG A 74 14.50 -16.16 2.31
CA ARG A 74 15.91 -15.89 2.71
C ARG A 74 15.98 -15.02 3.97
N TRP A 75 15.12 -14.01 4.07
CA TRP A 75 15.04 -13.17 5.26
C TRP A 75 14.52 -13.94 6.48
N SER A 76 13.45 -14.73 6.35
CA SER A 76 12.89 -15.50 7.46
C SER A 76 13.87 -16.53 8.05
N GLU A 77 14.86 -16.97 7.25
CA GLU A 77 15.94 -17.86 7.72
C GLU A 77 17.02 -17.12 8.54
N LYS A 78 17.12 -15.80 8.40
CA LYS A 78 18.15 -14.98 9.05
C LYS A 78 17.67 -14.19 10.26
N VAL A 79 16.37 -13.97 10.37
CA VAL A 79 15.76 -13.21 11.45
C VAL A 79 14.83 -14.06 12.30
N ASN A 80 14.66 -13.72 13.56
CA ASN A 80 13.63 -14.34 14.40
C ASN A 80 12.29 -13.61 14.26
N ARG A 81 12.33 -12.31 13.95
CA ARG A 81 11.16 -11.44 13.91
C ARG A 81 11.26 -10.48 12.73
N PHE A 82 10.24 -10.44 11.89
CA PHE A 82 10.18 -9.49 10.79
C PHE A 82 8.76 -9.06 10.49
N GLY A 83 8.64 -7.94 9.79
CA GLY A 83 7.40 -7.41 9.25
C GLY A 83 7.58 -6.99 7.80
N LEU A 84 6.50 -6.63 7.16
CA LEU A 84 6.47 -6.01 5.85
C LEU A 84 6.22 -4.51 6.02
N TYR A 85 6.96 -3.67 5.31
CA TYR A 85 6.63 -2.27 5.11
C TYR A 85 6.40 -2.07 3.62
N ASP A 86 5.17 -1.77 3.20
CA ASP A 86 4.79 -1.74 1.80
C ASP A 86 4.07 -0.43 1.44
N TYR A 87 3.95 -0.18 0.17
CA TYR A 87 3.27 0.96 -0.43
C TYR A 87 2.08 0.46 -1.23
N PHE A 88 0.93 1.13 -1.13
CA PHE A 88 -0.20 0.81 -1.99
C PHE A 88 0.12 1.10 -3.44
N LYS A 89 0.76 2.24 -3.68
CA LYS A 89 1.18 2.65 -5.01
C LYS A 89 2.50 3.43 -4.93
N TYR A 90 3.45 3.06 -5.73
CA TYR A 90 4.68 3.82 -5.87
C TYR A 90 4.83 4.31 -7.34
N PRO A 91 5.34 5.51 -7.60
CA PRO A 91 5.84 6.53 -6.65
C PRO A 91 4.75 7.44 -6.05
N ASP A 92 3.50 7.34 -6.48
CA ASP A 92 2.42 8.28 -6.14
C ASP A 92 1.59 7.88 -4.90
N SER A 93 2.20 7.17 -3.94
CA SER A 93 1.51 6.75 -2.71
C SER A 93 0.88 7.92 -1.93
N HIS A 94 1.49 9.11 -2.00
CA HIS A 94 1.03 10.29 -1.28
C HIS A 94 -0.17 11.01 -1.92
N HIS A 95 -0.44 10.77 -3.19
CA HIS A 95 -1.48 11.50 -3.94
C HIS A 95 -2.76 10.72 -4.15
N ASP A 96 -2.83 9.47 -3.67
CA ASP A 96 -4.00 8.60 -3.78
C ASP A 96 -4.55 8.46 -5.22
N MET A 97 -3.65 8.43 -6.20
CA MET A 97 -4.04 8.33 -7.61
C MET A 97 -4.51 6.92 -7.96
N PRO A 98 -5.55 6.76 -8.80
CA PRO A 98 -5.96 5.43 -9.27
C PRO A 98 -4.96 4.85 -10.28
N GLY A 99 -4.98 3.53 -10.45
CA GLY A 99 -4.10 2.78 -11.35
C GLY A 99 -2.70 2.51 -10.77
N GLY A 100 -1.90 1.76 -11.52
CA GLY A 100 -0.52 1.43 -11.16
C GLY A 100 -0.34 0.21 -10.26
N TYR A 101 -1.41 -0.41 -9.76
CA TYR A 101 -1.39 -1.65 -8.96
C TYR A 101 -2.70 -2.44 -9.11
N THR A 102 -2.69 -3.71 -8.76
CA THR A 102 -3.91 -4.52 -8.64
C THR A 102 -4.13 -4.97 -7.20
N LEU A 103 -5.39 -5.24 -6.84
CA LEU A 103 -5.71 -5.78 -5.52
C LEU A 103 -4.98 -7.12 -5.28
N ASP A 104 -4.93 -7.98 -6.30
CA ASP A 104 -4.25 -9.28 -6.21
C ASP A 104 -2.74 -9.12 -5.91
N GLN A 105 -2.07 -8.11 -6.46
CA GLN A 105 -0.66 -7.86 -6.16
C GLN A 105 -0.45 -7.51 -4.69
N LEU A 106 -1.30 -6.63 -4.13
CA LEU A 106 -1.23 -6.24 -2.72
C LEU A 106 -1.47 -7.44 -1.81
N MET A 107 -2.54 -8.20 -2.07
CA MET A 107 -2.92 -9.35 -1.26
C MET A 107 -1.88 -10.47 -1.35
N THR A 108 -1.35 -10.73 -2.54
CA THR A 108 -0.31 -11.75 -2.74
C THR A 108 0.97 -11.43 -1.94
N ARG A 109 1.40 -10.17 -1.91
CA ARG A 109 2.56 -9.75 -1.10
C ARG A 109 2.31 -9.97 0.39
N ALA A 110 1.16 -9.54 0.90
CA ALA A 110 0.78 -9.73 2.29
C ALA A 110 0.70 -11.23 2.67
N MET A 111 0.12 -12.05 1.80
CA MET A 111 0.05 -13.51 2.00
C MET A 111 1.42 -14.16 2.04
N HIS A 112 2.32 -13.82 1.12
CA HIS A 112 3.68 -14.36 1.12
C HIS A 112 4.42 -14.00 2.41
N ALA A 113 4.27 -12.77 2.89
CA ALA A 113 4.88 -12.35 4.15
C ALA A 113 4.27 -13.10 5.36
N GLY A 114 2.95 -13.20 5.43
CA GLY A 114 2.24 -13.93 6.49
C GLY A 114 2.60 -15.41 6.53
N ASN A 115 2.61 -16.08 5.37
CA ASN A 115 3.00 -17.50 5.26
C ASN A 115 4.46 -17.76 5.67
N ALA A 116 5.33 -16.78 5.57
CA ALA A 116 6.72 -16.86 6.01
C ALA A 116 6.92 -16.46 7.48
N GLY A 117 5.85 -16.15 8.22
CA GLY A 117 5.90 -15.81 9.64
C GLY A 117 6.09 -14.32 9.94
N SER A 118 5.73 -13.43 9.02
CA SER A 118 5.69 -11.98 9.29
C SER A 118 4.74 -11.67 10.45
N GLU A 119 5.19 -10.86 11.40
CA GLU A 119 4.39 -10.45 12.57
C GLU A 119 3.36 -9.35 12.23
N GLY A 120 3.47 -8.72 11.09
CA GLY A 120 2.55 -7.68 10.66
C GLY A 120 3.03 -6.92 9.46
N THR A 121 2.20 -5.96 9.04
CA THR A 121 2.49 -5.12 7.88
C THR A 121 2.22 -3.66 8.20
N THR A 122 3.14 -2.80 7.81
CA THR A 122 2.96 -1.35 7.79
C THR A 122 2.73 -0.92 6.34
N TYR A 123 1.72 -0.10 6.10
CA TYR A 123 1.46 0.46 4.77
C TYR A 123 1.58 1.97 4.81
N GLU A 124 2.42 2.50 3.93
CA GLU A 124 2.45 3.92 3.65
C GLU A 124 1.26 4.27 2.76
N SER A 125 0.50 5.28 3.16
CA SER A 125 -0.71 5.68 2.45
C SER A 125 -0.76 7.20 2.25
N SER A 126 -1.62 7.62 1.31
CA SER A 126 -1.90 9.02 1.02
C SER A 126 -2.74 9.71 2.10
N TYR A 127 -2.80 11.04 2.03
CA TYR A 127 -3.71 11.85 2.84
C TYR A 127 -5.19 11.60 2.50
N SER A 128 -5.52 11.44 1.22
CA SER A 128 -6.80 10.94 0.73
C SER A 128 -6.74 9.41 0.65
N LYS A 129 -7.87 8.73 0.75
CA LYS A 129 -7.95 7.26 0.75
C LYS A 129 -9.04 6.73 -0.17
N PHE A 130 -9.45 7.48 -1.18
CA PHE A 130 -10.53 7.05 -2.08
C PHE A 130 -10.12 5.86 -2.95
N ALA A 131 -8.93 5.91 -3.57
CA ALA A 131 -8.42 4.79 -4.35
C ALA A 131 -7.89 3.65 -3.45
N THR A 132 -7.39 3.97 -2.25
CA THR A 132 -6.74 2.99 -1.38
C THR A 132 -7.63 2.44 -0.25
N ALA A 133 -8.79 3.05 0.03
CA ALA A 133 -9.65 2.65 1.15
C ALA A 133 -10.15 1.21 1.04
N VAL A 134 -10.61 0.79 -0.13
CA VAL A 134 -11.14 -0.55 -0.34
C VAL A 134 -10.04 -1.62 -0.25
N PRO A 135 -8.88 -1.50 -0.94
CA PRO A 135 -7.75 -2.40 -0.73
C PRO A 135 -7.29 -2.48 0.72
N LEU A 136 -7.21 -1.34 1.41
CA LEU A 136 -6.83 -1.29 2.81
C LEU A 136 -7.81 -2.06 3.71
N TRP A 137 -9.11 -1.88 3.49
CA TRP A 137 -10.13 -2.60 4.24
C TRP A 137 -10.04 -4.12 4.02
N VAL A 138 -9.90 -4.56 2.77
CA VAL A 138 -9.74 -5.99 2.42
C VAL A 138 -8.50 -6.57 3.08
N LEU A 139 -7.39 -5.82 3.06
CA LEU A 139 -6.14 -6.22 3.68
C LEU A 139 -6.26 -6.34 5.21
N ILE A 140 -6.91 -5.37 5.87
CA ILE A 140 -7.16 -5.42 7.32
C ILE A 140 -8.01 -6.65 7.68
N ARG A 141 -9.03 -6.96 6.88
CA ARG A 141 -9.85 -8.16 7.08
C ARG A 141 -9.02 -9.43 6.93
N TYR A 142 -8.20 -9.51 5.89
CA TYR A 142 -7.28 -10.64 5.73
C TYR A 142 -6.35 -10.80 6.94
N MET A 143 -5.73 -9.72 7.40
CA MET A 143 -4.81 -9.76 8.55
C MET A 143 -5.51 -10.14 9.86
N ALA A 144 -6.77 -9.73 10.04
CA ALA A 144 -7.54 -10.03 11.25
C ALA A 144 -8.11 -11.46 11.27
N ASP A 145 -8.62 -11.92 10.13
CA ASP A 145 -9.44 -13.13 10.05
C ASP A 145 -8.71 -14.29 9.33
N GLY A 146 -7.59 -14.01 8.65
CA GLY A 146 -6.90 -14.99 7.79
C GLY A 146 -7.67 -15.36 6.52
N ASP A 147 -8.72 -14.60 6.17
CA ASP A 147 -9.59 -14.92 5.03
C ASP A 147 -8.88 -14.62 3.70
N THR A 148 -8.53 -15.68 2.98
CA THR A 148 -7.89 -15.60 1.66
C THR A 148 -8.86 -15.32 0.51
N GLN A 149 -10.16 -15.26 0.78
CA GLN A 149 -11.21 -14.98 -0.21
C GLN A 149 -11.43 -13.46 -0.39
N TRP A 150 -10.37 -12.70 -0.62
CA TRP A 150 -10.43 -11.22 -0.66
C TRP A 150 -11.38 -10.67 -1.73
N ASN A 151 -11.59 -11.36 -2.86
CA ASN A 151 -12.56 -10.94 -3.86
C ASN A 151 -14.00 -10.99 -3.30
N ASN A 152 -14.33 -11.98 -2.48
CA ASN A 152 -15.63 -12.04 -1.81
C ASN A 152 -15.79 -10.91 -0.80
N GLN A 153 -14.76 -10.62 -0.02
CA GLN A 153 -14.75 -9.51 0.93
C GLN A 153 -14.88 -8.16 0.20
N TYR A 154 -14.16 -7.99 -0.90
CA TYR A 154 -14.28 -6.82 -1.76
C TYR A 154 -15.71 -6.63 -2.27
N ASN A 155 -16.29 -7.66 -2.88
CA ASN A 155 -17.66 -7.61 -3.42
C ASN A 155 -18.69 -7.33 -2.32
N LYS A 156 -18.54 -7.96 -1.15
CA LYS A 156 -19.41 -7.72 0.00
C LYS A 156 -19.35 -6.25 0.43
N LEU A 157 -18.16 -5.68 0.58
CA LEU A 157 -17.99 -4.27 0.96
C LEU A 157 -18.64 -3.32 -0.05
N ILE A 158 -18.41 -3.53 -1.35
CA ILE A 158 -19.00 -2.67 -2.39
C ILE A 158 -20.52 -2.74 -2.37
N ASN A 159 -21.10 -3.93 -2.20
CA ASN A 159 -22.56 -4.09 -2.09
C ASN A 159 -23.13 -3.42 -0.83
N GLU A 160 -22.46 -3.54 0.31
CA GLU A 160 -22.88 -2.88 1.57
C GLU A 160 -22.80 -1.35 1.48
N LEU A 161 -21.78 -0.82 0.79
CA LEU A 161 -21.59 0.62 0.66
C LEU A 161 -22.50 1.27 -0.37
N TYR A 162 -22.81 0.60 -1.47
CA TYR A 162 -23.45 1.23 -2.63
C TYR A 162 -24.78 0.59 -3.04
N GLY A 163 -25.21 -0.55 -2.47
CA GLY A 163 -26.50 -1.19 -2.72
C GLY A 163 -26.78 -1.39 -4.21
N THR A 164 -27.88 -0.88 -4.73
CA THR A 164 -28.27 -0.99 -6.15
C THR A 164 -27.27 -0.31 -7.11
N ALA A 165 -26.46 0.61 -6.65
CA ALA A 165 -25.42 1.26 -7.43
C ALA A 165 -24.11 0.43 -7.51
N ALA A 166 -23.96 -0.62 -6.70
CA ALA A 166 -22.75 -1.43 -6.59
C ALA A 166 -22.19 -1.94 -7.93
N PRO A 167 -22.98 -2.45 -8.89
CA PRO A 167 -22.45 -2.96 -10.16
C PRO A 167 -21.71 -1.90 -11.00
N PHE A 168 -22.08 -0.64 -10.87
CA PHE A 168 -21.39 0.47 -11.57
C PHE A 168 -20.11 0.88 -10.83
N ILE A 169 -20.15 0.88 -9.49
CA ILE A 169 -18.99 1.20 -8.65
C ILE A 169 -17.94 0.09 -8.73
N GLU A 170 -18.35 -1.16 -8.86
CA GLU A 170 -17.44 -2.28 -9.11
C GLU A 170 -16.62 -2.05 -10.39
N LYS A 171 -17.28 -1.66 -11.50
CA LYS A 171 -16.60 -1.32 -12.75
C LYS A 171 -15.65 -0.13 -12.60
N LEU A 172 -16.03 0.89 -11.83
CA LEU A 172 -15.16 2.01 -11.50
C LEU A 172 -13.91 1.56 -10.75
N PHE A 173 -14.04 0.73 -9.73
CA PHE A 173 -12.89 0.23 -8.98
C PHE A 173 -12.05 -0.77 -9.78
N GLN A 174 -12.61 -1.50 -10.74
CA GLN A 174 -11.84 -2.30 -11.70
C GLN A 174 -10.91 -1.42 -12.55
N LEU A 175 -11.32 -0.19 -12.89
CA LEU A 175 -10.42 0.78 -13.50
C LEU A 175 -9.33 1.25 -12.52
N PHE A 176 -9.68 1.46 -11.25
CA PHE A 176 -8.72 1.93 -10.22
C PHE A 176 -7.63 0.90 -9.94
N TYR A 177 -7.97 -0.39 -9.91
CA TYR A 177 -7.05 -1.47 -9.52
C TYR A 177 -6.49 -2.21 -10.74
N ARG A 178 -5.76 -1.49 -11.57
CA ARG A 178 -5.05 -2.03 -12.72
C ARG A 178 -3.58 -1.56 -12.73
N GLN A 179 -2.72 -2.30 -13.42
CA GLN A 179 -1.28 -2.00 -13.46
C GLN A 179 -0.92 -0.71 -14.21
N THR A 180 -1.78 -0.27 -15.15
CA THR A 180 -1.55 0.92 -15.95
C THR A 180 -1.99 2.19 -15.23
N ASN A 181 -1.29 3.29 -15.47
CA ASN A 181 -1.72 4.60 -15.00
C ASN A 181 -3.05 5.02 -15.63
N PHE A 182 -3.78 5.86 -14.91
CA PHE A 182 -5.05 6.40 -15.35
C PHE A 182 -4.85 7.42 -16.46
N THR A 183 -5.62 7.31 -17.54
CA THR A 183 -5.58 8.21 -18.71
C THR A 183 -6.81 9.13 -18.74
N SER A 184 -6.80 10.16 -19.59
CA SER A 184 -7.96 11.03 -19.80
C SER A 184 -9.20 10.26 -20.25
N THR A 185 -9.05 9.19 -21.05
CA THR A 185 -10.15 8.32 -21.44
C THR A 185 -10.73 7.58 -20.24
N ASP A 186 -9.87 7.14 -19.31
CA ASP A 186 -10.31 6.45 -18.10
C ASP A 186 -11.10 7.36 -17.16
N PHE A 187 -10.71 8.62 -17.03
CA PHE A 187 -11.52 9.59 -16.27
C PHE A 187 -12.91 9.76 -16.86
N LYS A 188 -13.04 9.84 -18.18
CA LYS A 188 -14.34 9.91 -18.84
C LYS A 188 -15.21 8.70 -18.50
N ILE A 189 -14.65 7.48 -18.63
CA ILE A 189 -15.34 6.23 -18.29
C ILE A 189 -15.70 6.19 -16.81
N ALA A 190 -14.81 6.65 -15.93
CA ALA A 190 -15.04 6.71 -14.49
C ALA A 190 -16.24 7.63 -14.14
N TYR A 191 -16.34 8.82 -14.74
CA TYR A 191 -17.50 9.69 -14.57
C TYR A 191 -18.79 9.06 -15.08
N GLU A 192 -18.75 8.38 -16.23
CA GLU A 192 -19.92 7.65 -16.75
C GLU A 192 -20.40 6.56 -15.77
N HIS A 193 -19.50 5.85 -15.12
CA HIS A 193 -19.84 4.88 -14.06
C HIS A 193 -20.50 5.55 -12.85
N VAL A 194 -19.97 6.68 -12.38
CA VAL A 194 -20.57 7.43 -11.27
C VAL A 194 -21.97 7.95 -11.62
N GLU A 195 -22.16 8.49 -12.81
CA GLU A 195 -23.50 8.98 -13.27
C GLU A 195 -24.50 7.81 -13.42
N ASN A 196 -24.07 6.66 -13.91
CA ASN A 196 -24.94 5.48 -13.99
C ASN A 196 -25.26 4.91 -12.60
N ALA A 197 -24.30 4.91 -11.68
CA ALA A 197 -24.53 4.58 -10.27
C ALA A 197 -25.57 5.48 -9.63
N ARG A 198 -25.51 6.80 -9.91
CA ARG A 198 -26.46 7.79 -9.41
C ARG A 198 -27.88 7.52 -9.88
N LYS A 199 -28.06 7.14 -11.14
CA LYS A 199 -29.38 6.78 -11.70
C LYS A 199 -29.95 5.49 -11.09
N ALA A 200 -29.08 4.60 -10.61
CA ALA A 200 -29.47 3.31 -10.05
C ALA A 200 -29.84 3.33 -8.57
N THR A 201 -29.67 4.46 -7.87
CA THR A 201 -29.95 4.55 -6.44
C THR A 201 -30.95 5.66 -6.09
N ALA A 202 -31.83 5.36 -5.12
CA ALA A 202 -32.68 6.36 -4.47
C ALA A 202 -32.16 6.72 -3.05
N SER A 203 -31.08 6.11 -2.59
CA SER A 203 -30.52 6.31 -1.26
C SER A 203 -29.77 7.64 -1.17
N ALA A 204 -30.19 8.53 -0.29
CA ALA A 204 -29.48 9.80 -0.04
C ALA A 204 -28.04 9.57 0.47
N LEU A 205 -27.80 8.52 1.27
CA LEU A 205 -26.48 8.18 1.75
C LEU A 205 -25.56 7.72 0.61
N VAL A 206 -26.08 6.87 -0.29
CA VAL A 206 -25.32 6.44 -1.48
C VAL A 206 -25.06 7.62 -2.40
N SER A 207 -26.04 8.50 -2.61
CA SER A 207 -25.88 9.71 -3.42
C SER A 207 -24.76 10.61 -2.88
N LYS A 208 -24.68 10.80 -1.56
CA LYS A 208 -23.59 11.55 -0.93
C LYS A 208 -22.22 10.90 -1.20
N ARG A 209 -22.10 9.59 -1.06
CA ARG A 209 -20.84 8.86 -1.39
C ARG A 209 -20.45 9.03 -2.86
N LEU A 210 -21.43 9.07 -3.77
CA LEU A 210 -21.18 9.31 -5.18
C LEU A 210 -20.72 10.75 -5.45
N ASP A 211 -21.21 11.73 -4.68
CA ASP A 211 -20.71 13.11 -4.75
C ASP A 211 -19.25 13.20 -4.29
N GLU A 212 -18.89 12.50 -3.22
CA GLU A 212 -17.52 12.41 -2.72
C GLU A 212 -16.60 11.72 -3.75
N LEU A 213 -17.05 10.63 -4.39
CA LEU A 213 -16.32 9.98 -5.48
C LEU A 213 -16.12 10.89 -6.68
N LYS A 214 -17.13 11.66 -7.05
CA LYS A 214 -17.04 12.63 -8.15
C LYS A 214 -16.04 13.74 -7.85
N LEU A 215 -16.05 14.25 -6.62
CA LEU A 215 -15.06 15.22 -6.15
C LEU A 215 -13.64 14.63 -6.19
N TYR A 216 -13.46 13.41 -5.73
CA TYR A 216 -12.18 12.71 -5.80
C TYR A 216 -11.71 12.53 -7.26
N LEU A 217 -12.57 12.13 -8.19
CA LEU A 217 -12.22 12.00 -9.61
C LEU A 217 -11.78 13.34 -10.19
N SER A 218 -12.46 14.45 -9.82
CA SER A 218 -12.05 15.78 -10.26
C SER A 218 -10.68 16.17 -9.73
N TYR A 219 -10.38 15.86 -8.48
CA TYR A 219 -9.03 16.03 -7.92
C TYR A 219 -8.01 15.21 -8.68
N ALA A 220 -8.26 13.92 -8.90
CA ALA A 220 -7.31 13.02 -9.55
C ALA A 220 -7.04 13.42 -11.00
N GLU A 221 -8.08 13.85 -11.73
CA GLU A 221 -7.95 14.36 -13.10
C GLU A 221 -7.11 15.64 -13.16
N LEU A 222 -7.36 16.59 -12.27
CA LEU A 222 -6.58 17.83 -12.17
C LEU A 222 -5.12 17.54 -11.79
N TYR A 223 -4.90 16.64 -10.84
CA TYR A 223 -3.55 16.23 -10.47
C TYR A 223 -2.81 15.58 -11.65
N ALA A 224 -3.44 14.63 -12.35
CA ALA A 224 -2.85 14.00 -13.54
C ALA A 224 -2.53 15.03 -14.65
N ALA A 225 -3.43 15.99 -14.86
CA ALA A 225 -3.19 17.09 -15.82
C ALA A 225 -2.02 17.96 -15.37
N SER A 226 -1.85 18.22 -14.09
CA SER A 226 -0.77 19.03 -13.54
C SER A 226 0.61 18.43 -13.75
N GLN A 227 0.74 17.11 -13.73
CA GLN A 227 2.01 16.44 -13.98
C GLN A 227 2.49 16.57 -15.43
N ASN A 228 1.61 16.91 -16.36
CA ASN A 228 1.89 17.09 -17.78
C ASN A 228 2.08 18.56 -18.19
N ILE A 229 1.97 19.50 -17.25
CA ILE A 229 2.04 20.93 -17.51
C ILE A 229 3.32 21.53 -16.93
N GLN A 230 4.13 22.22 -17.75
CA GLN A 230 5.18 23.09 -17.26
C GLN A 230 4.58 24.21 -16.40
N THR A 231 5.23 24.51 -15.28
CA THR A 231 4.77 25.19 -14.08
C THR A 231 4.05 26.55 -14.19
N GLY A 232 3.86 27.13 -15.36
CA GLY A 232 3.21 28.45 -15.52
C GLY A 232 1.69 28.44 -15.73
N ALA A 233 1.11 27.34 -16.16
CA ALA A 233 -0.33 27.27 -16.50
C ALA A 233 -1.21 26.61 -15.41
N LEU A 234 -0.60 26.17 -14.30
CA LEU A 234 -1.28 25.42 -13.24
C LEU A 234 -2.20 26.30 -12.39
N GLU A 235 -1.71 27.47 -12.01
CA GLU A 235 -2.46 28.41 -11.16
C GLU A 235 -3.75 28.87 -11.83
N GLU A 236 -3.75 29.14 -13.13
CA GLU A 236 -4.94 29.59 -13.84
C GLU A 236 -6.04 28.52 -13.94
N ARG A 237 -5.69 27.24 -13.95
CA ARG A 237 -6.66 26.13 -14.03
C ARG A 237 -7.16 25.65 -12.67
N LEU A 238 -6.37 25.79 -11.62
CA LEU A 238 -6.75 25.38 -10.25
C LEU A 238 -7.59 26.45 -9.53
N LEU A 239 -7.42 27.72 -9.85
CA LEU A 239 -8.17 28.83 -9.25
C LEU A 239 -9.71 28.68 -9.26
N PRO A 240 -10.37 28.16 -10.33
CA PRO A 240 -11.80 27.95 -10.33
C PRO A 240 -12.28 26.89 -9.33
N VAL A 241 -11.48 25.84 -9.08
CA VAL A 241 -11.84 24.71 -8.20
C VAL A 241 -11.81 25.14 -6.74
N PHE A 242 -10.83 25.94 -6.33
CA PHE A 242 -10.72 26.46 -4.97
C PHE A 242 -11.73 27.59 -4.66
N LYS A 243 -12.35 28.20 -5.66
CA LYS A 243 -13.41 29.20 -5.46
C LYS A 243 -14.81 28.60 -5.32
N MET A 244 -14.98 27.31 -5.54
CA MET A 244 -16.26 26.59 -5.45
C MET A 244 -16.41 25.73 -4.17
N ALA A 245 -15.39 25.68 -3.31
CA ALA A 245 -15.38 25.03 -2.01
C ALA A 245 -15.51 26.08 -0.89
#